data_d8700c81f71299c27db01198c67056cd
#
_entry.id   d8700c81f71299c27db01198c67056cd
#
_cell.length_a   1.000
_cell.length_b   1.000
_cell.length_c   1.000
_cell.angle_alpha   90.00
_cell.angle_beta   90.00
_cell.angle_gamma   90.00
#
_symmetry.space_group_name_H-M   'P 1'
#
loop_
_entity.id
_entity.type
_entity.pdbx_description
1 polymer ?
#
loop_
_entity_poly.entity_id
_entity_poly.type
_entity_poly.pdbx_seq_one_letter_code
_entity_poly.pdbx_strand_id
1 'polypeptide(L)'
;MIWQDYRKLYQNALLKYSPKFQAELQKQVDTYCRTQDYSAISDKALKKTIKQLHVALGTKMGLIAEKDVKKATKGAYVPMETKSAKTDLFSYAIIKYLETKGLDQLAAEITDTTKEQIKNYLAKAKEQGLTTEEGIDLLKLSGITNYRAALIARTETARAANIGSMVGAMSTGLVTVKEWIAAKDNRTRRMPRDANDHLHMDGVKVAMDAKFVVTAKTYIDNMLHPGDSTAHAGNVCNCRCTLGYEAVRGSDGKLQKIADNPPLGDAGVIWELLTNLAGYEIGQLLADALS
;
A
#
# COMPACT_ATOMS: atom_id res chain seq x y z
N MET A 1 13.17 15.04 -3.69
CA MET A 1 12.12 15.23 -4.69
C MET A 1 10.96 14.26 -4.44
N ILE A 2 11.20 12.97 -4.31
CA ILE A 2 10.16 11.94 -4.08
C ILE A 2 9.26 12.22 -2.86
N TRP A 3 9.79 12.79 -1.77
CA TRP A 3 9.03 13.10 -0.57
C TRP A 3 7.95 14.17 -0.78
N GLN A 4 8.23 15.22 -1.54
CA GLN A 4 7.25 16.28 -1.81
C GLN A 4 6.14 15.78 -2.74
N ASP A 5 6.51 15.03 -3.79
CA ASP A 5 5.56 14.42 -4.72
C ASP A 5 4.70 13.39 -3.99
N TYR A 6 5.32 12.55 -3.13
CA TYR A 6 4.60 11.62 -2.27
C TYR A 6 3.57 12.32 -1.39
N ARG A 7 3.96 13.38 -0.66
CA ARG A 7 3.02 14.09 0.22
C ARG A 7 1.81 14.64 -0.53
N LYS A 8 2.03 15.23 -1.69
CA LYS A 8 0.96 15.76 -2.54
C LYS A 8 0.01 14.66 -3.02
N LEU A 9 0.56 13.56 -3.53
CA LEU A 9 -0.23 12.43 -4.00
C LEU A 9 -0.96 11.73 -2.85
N TYR A 10 -0.31 11.59 -1.71
CA TYR A 10 -0.90 11.04 -0.49
C TYR A 10 -2.12 11.84 -0.04
N GLN A 11 -2.01 13.17 0.04
CA GLN A 11 -3.14 14.04 0.42
C GLN A 11 -4.30 13.96 -0.59
N ASN A 12 -4.00 14.00 -1.88
CA ASN A 12 -5.01 13.87 -2.93
C ASN A 12 -5.72 12.51 -2.88
N ALA A 13 -4.99 11.44 -2.59
CA ALA A 13 -5.59 10.11 -2.41
C ALA A 13 -6.50 10.06 -1.18
N LEU A 14 -6.10 10.65 -0.05
CA LEU A 14 -6.95 10.72 1.13
C LEU A 14 -8.26 11.47 0.86
N LEU A 15 -8.19 12.64 0.21
CA LEU A 15 -9.39 13.41 -0.14
C LEU A 15 -10.34 12.60 -1.04
N LYS A 16 -9.82 11.81 -1.95
CA LYS A 16 -10.61 11.02 -2.90
C LYS A 16 -11.16 9.73 -2.30
N TYR A 17 -10.37 9.02 -1.48
CA TYR A 17 -10.70 7.65 -1.06
C TYR A 17 -11.24 7.53 0.37
N SER A 18 -10.96 8.49 1.28
CA SER A 18 -11.57 8.45 2.62
C SER A 18 -13.10 8.44 2.58
N PRO A 19 -13.77 9.29 1.77
CA PRO A 19 -15.23 9.23 1.64
C PRO A 19 -15.74 7.92 1.05
N LYS A 20 -14.97 7.30 0.13
CA LYS A 20 -15.34 6.00 -0.45
C LYS A 20 -15.27 4.89 0.59
N PHE A 21 -14.20 4.82 1.37
CA PHE A 21 -14.10 3.86 2.47
C PHE A 21 -15.21 4.05 3.49
N GLN A 22 -15.51 5.30 3.83
CA GLN A 22 -16.63 5.61 4.74
C GLN A 22 -17.96 5.11 4.20
N ALA A 23 -18.25 5.37 2.92
CA ALA A 23 -19.48 4.90 2.29
C ALA A 23 -19.58 3.37 2.25
N GLU A 24 -18.46 2.66 1.99
CA GLU A 24 -18.47 1.19 1.97
C GLU A 24 -18.65 0.60 3.38
N LEU A 25 -17.99 1.16 4.39
CA LEU A 25 -18.18 0.72 5.78
C LEU A 25 -19.60 1.05 6.28
N GLN A 26 -20.14 2.20 5.91
CA GLN A 26 -21.52 2.57 6.26
C GLN A 26 -22.53 1.59 5.63
N LYS A 27 -22.36 1.20 4.36
CA LYS A 27 -23.19 0.17 3.72
C LYS A 27 -23.13 -1.17 4.47
N GLN A 28 -21.99 -1.54 5.03
CA GLN A 28 -21.86 -2.74 5.86
C GLN A 28 -22.72 -2.63 7.13
N VAL A 29 -22.65 -1.49 7.82
CA VAL A 29 -23.51 -1.20 8.98
C VAL A 29 -24.99 -1.19 8.61
N ASP A 30 -25.36 -0.49 7.54
CA ASP A 30 -26.74 -0.39 7.05
C ASP A 30 -27.31 -1.75 6.64
N THR A 31 -26.46 -2.61 6.06
CA THR A 31 -26.84 -3.99 5.71
C THR A 31 -27.22 -4.77 6.96
N TYR A 32 -26.39 -4.71 8.01
CA TYR A 32 -26.72 -5.33 9.29
C TYR A 32 -28.00 -4.74 9.90
N CYS A 33 -28.12 -3.42 9.94
CA CYS A 33 -29.31 -2.75 10.51
C CYS A 33 -30.63 -3.17 9.82
N ARG A 34 -30.57 -3.50 8.55
CA ARG A 34 -31.73 -3.95 7.76
C ARG A 34 -32.00 -5.43 7.90
N THR A 35 -30.97 -6.26 7.90
CA THR A 35 -31.09 -7.72 7.83
C THR A 35 -30.98 -8.41 9.19
N GLN A 36 -30.31 -7.77 10.14
CA GLN A 36 -29.85 -8.31 11.42
C GLN A 36 -29.01 -9.59 11.25
N ASP A 37 -28.41 -9.75 10.06
CA ASP A 37 -27.60 -10.91 9.69
C ASP A 37 -26.17 -10.47 9.33
N TYR A 38 -25.19 -10.94 10.11
CA TYR A 38 -23.77 -10.67 9.85
C TYR A 38 -23.26 -11.35 8.57
N SER A 39 -23.89 -12.44 8.13
CA SER A 39 -23.50 -13.14 6.90
C SER A 39 -23.86 -12.35 5.64
N ALA A 40 -24.82 -11.45 5.71
CA ALA A 40 -25.21 -10.56 4.62
C ALA A 40 -24.17 -9.44 4.36
N ILE A 41 -23.24 -9.20 5.29
CA ILE A 41 -22.21 -8.17 5.15
C ILE A 41 -21.12 -8.67 4.21
N SER A 42 -20.94 -7.97 3.07
CA SER A 42 -19.97 -8.32 2.03
C SER A 42 -18.77 -7.39 2.02
N ASP A 43 -17.60 -7.94 1.71
CA ASP A 43 -16.31 -7.23 1.52
C ASP A 43 -16.03 -6.83 0.06
N LYS A 44 -16.84 -7.29 -0.90
CA LYS A 44 -16.60 -7.10 -2.35
C LYS A 44 -16.37 -5.66 -2.77
N ALA A 45 -17.20 -4.73 -2.28
CA ALA A 45 -17.09 -3.32 -2.62
C ALA A 45 -15.85 -2.68 -1.97
N LEU A 46 -15.52 -3.07 -0.74
CA LEU A 46 -14.30 -2.67 -0.04
C LEU A 46 -13.05 -3.14 -0.80
N LYS A 47 -13.00 -4.41 -1.19
CA LYS A 47 -11.93 -4.98 -2.03
C LYS A 47 -11.74 -4.18 -3.32
N LYS A 48 -12.84 -3.85 -4.02
CA LYS A 48 -12.80 -3.02 -5.23
C LYS A 48 -12.21 -1.64 -4.95
N THR A 49 -12.59 -1.00 -3.85
CA THR A 49 -12.09 0.33 -3.47
C THR A 49 -10.60 0.31 -3.13
N ILE A 50 -10.13 -0.71 -2.41
CA ILE A 50 -8.70 -0.93 -2.13
C ILE A 50 -7.93 -1.08 -3.46
N LYS A 51 -8.37 -1.99 -4.35
CA LYS A 51 -7.74 -2.21 -5.66
C LYS A 51 -7.65 -0.92 -6.48
N GLN A 52 -8.73 -0.15 -6.55
CA GLN A 52 -8.75 1.15 -7.26
C GLN A 52 -7.76 2.17 -6.68
N LEU A 53 -7.65 2.28 -5.36
CA LEU A 53 -6.68 3.15 -4.71
C LEU A 53 -5.25 2.73 -5.06
N HIS A 54 -4.93 1.44 -4.92
CA HIS A 54 -3.59 0.92 -5.16
C HIS A 54 -3.15 1.12 -6.61
N VAL A 55 -3.99 0.83 -7.58
CA VAL A 55 -3.69 1.08 -9.00
C VAL A 55 -3.52 2.58 -9.26
N ALA A 56 -4.48 3.41 -8.85
CA ALA A 56 -4.46 4.83 -9.18
C ALA A 56 -3.30 5.61 -8.55
N LEU A 57 -2.94 5.29 -7.31
CA LEU A 57 -1.83 5.95 -6.61
C LEU A 57 -0.50 5.26 -6.91
N GLY A 58 -0.48 3.93 -6.87
CA GLY A 58 0.73 3.15 -7.07
C GLY A 58 1.36 3.38 -8.44
N THR A 59 0.55 3.42 -9.50
CA THR A 59 1.04 3.73 -10.85
C THR A 59 1.70 5.12 -10.91
N LYS A 60 1.10 6.14 -10.29
CA LYS A 60 1.70 7.48 -10.24
C LYS A 60 3.01 7.50 -9.46
N MET A 61 3.06 6.80 -8.34
CA MET A 61 4.28 6.68 -7.53
C MET A 61 5.36 5.89 -8.25
N GLY A 62 4.97 4.85 -9.01
CA GLY A 62 5.89 4.09 -9.86
C GLY A 62 6.57 4.98 -10.90
N LEU A 63 5.80 5.79 -11.63
CA LEU A 63 6.36 6.73 -12.61
C LEU A 63 7.32 7.76 -11.98
N ILE A 64 7.06 8.20 -10.75
CA ILE A 64 7.95 9.11 -10.02
C ILE A 64 9.24 8.39 -9.61
N ALA A 65 9.14 7.20 -9.03
CA ALA A 65 10.29 6.42 -8.59
C ALA A 65 11.19 6.03 -9.76
N GLU A 66 10.62 5.56 -10.87
CA GLU A 66 11.34 5.31 -12.11
C GLU A 66 12.11 6.55 -12.58
N LYS A 67 11.44 7.71 -12.61
CA LYS A 67 12.07 8.97 -13.01
C LYS A 67 13.20 9.39 -12.07
N ASP A 68 13.05 9.20 -10.76
CA ASP A 68 14.07 9.57 -9.78
C ASP A 68 15.30 8.64 -9.90
N VAL A 69 15.13 7.34 -10.08
CA VAL A 69 16.23 6.40 -10.36
C VAL A 69 16.95 6.80 -11.65
N LYS A 70 16.21 7.08 -12.74
CA LYS A 70 16.79 7.51 -14.03
C LYS A 70 17.61 8.80 -13.94
N LYS A 71 17.17 9.77 -13.15
CA LYS A 71 17.94 11.02 -12.98
C LYS A 71 19.32 10.77 -12.39
N ALA A 72 19.44 9.78 -11.49
CA ALA A 72 20.71 9.41 -10.88
C ALA A 72 21.67 8.75 -11.89
N THR A 73 21.17 8.27 -13.05
CA THR A 73 21.97 7.57 -14.05
C THR A 73 22.66 8.48 -15.07
N LYS A 74 22.38 9.81 -15.04
CA LYS A 74 22.99 10.82 -15.95
C LYS A 74 22.95 10.42 -17.44
N GLY A 75 21.87 9.81 -17.91
CA GLY A 75 21.65 9.47 -19.32
C GLY A 75 22.21 8.11 -19.77
N ALA A 76 22.82 7.33 -18.88
CA ALA A 76 23.27 5.96 -19.18
C ALA A 76 22.11 4.93 -19.29
N TYR A 77 20.87 5.40 -19.22
CA TYR A 77 19.67 4.59 -19.23
C TYR A 77 18.98 4.58 -20.61
N VAL A 78 18.64 3.41 -21.13
CA VAL A 78 17.79 3.25 -22.32
C VAL A 78 16.32 3.20 -21.88
N PRO A 79 15.45 4.09 -22.35
CA PRO A 79 14.03 4.05 -21.96
C PRO A 79 13.36 2.77 -22.49
N MET A 80 12.73 2.01 -21.62
CA MET A 80 11.70 1.05 -22.02
C MET A 80 10.38 1.84 -22.20
N GLU A 81 9.86 1.89 -23.41
CA GLU A 81 8.49 2.12 -23.83
C GLU A 81 7.77 3.47 -23.57
N THR A 82 6.61 3.63 -24.25
CA THR A 82 5.71 4.79 -24.13
C THR A 82 5.10 4.88 -22.72
N LYS A 83 4.67 6.09 -22.33
CA LYS A 83 4.06 6.33 -21.02
C LYS A 83 2.79 5.51 -20.79
N SER A 84 2.04 5.18 -21.84
CA SER A 84 0.80 4.39 -21.76
C SER A 84 1.12 2.94 -21.39
N ALA A 85 2.00 2.27 -22.13
CA ALA A 85 2.42 0.89 -21.87
C ALA A 85 2.96 0.69 -20.45
N LYS A 86 3.75 1.66 -19.95
CA LYS A 86 4.23 1.64 -18.54
C LYS A 86 3.12 1.74 -17.52
N THR A 87 2.09 2.56 -17.79
CA THR A 87 0.95 2.70 -16.89
C THR A 87 0.21 1.36 -16.76
N ASP A 88 0.03 0.65 -17.86
CA ASP A 88 -0.65 -0.65 -17.90
C ASP A 88 0.21 -1.73 -17.22
N LEU A 89 1.51 -1.76 -17.49
CA LEU A 89 2.47 -2.64 -16.83
C LEU A 89 2.48 -2.45 -15.31
N PHE A 90 2.57 -1.20 -14.84
CA PHE A 90 2.58 -0.91 -13.40
C PHE A 90 1.24 -1.28 -12.76
N SER A 91 0.13 -0.99 -13.42
CA SER A 91 -1.20 -1.37 -12.95
C SER A 91 -1.34 -2.86 -12.77
N TYR A 92 -0.90 -3.64 -13.76
CA TYR A 92 -0.92 -5.10 -13.71
C TYR A 92 -0.02 -5.64 -12.60
N ALA A 93 1.24 -5.20 -12.51
CA ALA A 93 2.18 -5.64 -11.49
C ALA A 93 1.65 -5.36 -10.07
N ILE A 94 1.06 -4.17 -9.86
CA ILE A 94 0.44 -3.79 -8.58
C ILE A 94 -0.75 -4.72 -8.26
N ILE A 95 -1.61 -4.99 -9.22
CA ILE A 95 -2.77 -5.88 -9.03
C ILE A 95 -2.29 -7.29 -8.66
N LYS A 96 -1.35 -7.85 -9.40
CA LYS A 96 -0.81 -9.19 -9.14
C LYS A 96 -0.13 -9.27 -7.77
N TYR A 97 0.67 -8.27 -7.42
CA TYR A 97 1.28 -8.21 -6.09
C TYR A 97 0.24 -8.19 -4.97
N LEU A 98 -0.82 -7.39 -5.11
CA LEU A 98 -1.92 -7.35 -4.13
C LEU A 98 -2.64 -8.68 -4.01
N GLU A 99 -2.91 -9.36 -5.13
CA GLU A 99 -3.57 -10.66 -5.15
C GLU A 99 -2.71 -11.73 -4.46
N THR A 100 -1.38 -11.74 -4.70
CA THR A 100 -0.44 -12.67 -4.04
C THR A 100 -0.23 -12.37 -2.56
N LYS A 101 -0.38 -11.10 -2.13
CA LYS A 101 -0.20 -10.67 -0.73
C LYS A 101 -1.51 -10.62 0.07
N GLY A 102 -2.57 -11.24 -0.43
CA GLY A 102 -3.79 -11.46 0.33
C GLY A 102 -4.76 -10.28 0.33
N LEU A 103 -5.01 -9.65 -0.81
CA LEU A 103 -6.04 -8.61 -0.93
C LEU A 103 -7.41 -9.08 -0.43
N ASP A 104 -7.75 -10.34 -0.67
CA ASP A 104 -9.01 -10.94 -0.21
C ASP A 104 -9.04 -11.05 1.30
N GLN A 105 -7.97 -11.54 1.89
CA GLN A 105 -7.83 -11.63 3.34
C GLN A 105 -7.89 -10.24 3.99
N LEU A 106 -7.20 -9.24 3.45
CA LEU A 106 -7.24 -7.87 3.95
C LEU A 106 -8.66 -7.29 3.96
N ALA A 107 -9.41 -7.45 2.87
CA ALA A 107 -10.77 -6.96 2.77
C ALA A 107 -11.71 -7.70 3.75
N ALA A 108 -11.52 -9.02 3.90
CA ALA A 108 -12.25 -9.83 4.87
C ALA A 108 -11.95 -9.38 6.32
N GLU A 109 -10.69 -9.23 6.70
CA GLU A 109 -10.29 -8.78 8.05
C GLU A 109 -10.85 -7.39 8.41
N ILE A 110 -10.85 -6.46 7.45
CA ILE A 110 -11.48 -5.14 7.64
C ILE A 110 -12.99 -5.31 7.88
N THR A 111 -13.64 -6.18 7.12
CA THR A 111 -15.08 -6.46 7.25
C THR A 111 -15.40 -7.16 8.56
N ASP A 112 -14.63 -8.15 8.97
CA ASP A 112 -14.82 -8.86 10.23
C ASP A 112 -14.62 -7.94 11.45
N THR A 113 -13.64 -7.05 11.40
CA THR A 113 -13.50 -6.02 12.43
C THR A 113 -14.74 -5.08 12.45
N THR A 114 -15.38 -4.82 11.31
CA THR A 114 -16.64 -4.04 11.28
C THR A 114 -17.77 -4.81 11.96
N LYS A 115 -17.90 -6.10 11.69
CA LYS A 115 -18.87 -6.98 12.37
C LYS A 115 -18.67 -6.98 13.89
N GLU A 116 -17.41 -7.10 14.34
CA GLU A 116 -17.09 -7.06 15.77
C GLU A 116 -17.41 -5.70 16.42
N GLN A 117 -17.18 -4.60 15.71
CA GLN A 117 -17.57 -3.28 16.21
C GLN A 117 -19.09 -3.14 16.35
N ILE A 118 -19.86 -3.67 15.41
CA ILE A 118 -21.32 -3.70 15.49
C ILE A 118 -21.77 -4.51 16.71
N LYS A 119 -21.21 -5.72 16.88
CA LYS A 119 -21.51 -6.59 18.05
C LYS A 119 -21.23 -5.87 19.37
N ASN A 120 -20.03 -5.28 19.48
CA ASN A 120 -19.61 -4.58 20.69
C ASN A 120 -20.50 -3.35 20.99
N TYR A 121 -20.93 -2.64 19.94
CA TYR A 121 -21.83 -1.49 20.11
C TYR A 121 -23.19 -1.93 20.64
N LEU A 122 -23.78 -2.97 20.05
CA LEU A 122 -25.08 -3.50 20.47
C LEU A 122 -25.02 -4.13 21.86
N ALA A 123 -23.91 -4.81 22.21
CA ALA A 123 -23.73 -5.33 23.57
C ALA A 123 -23.74 -4.20 24.62
N LYS A 124 -23.02 -3.10 24.36
CA LYS A 124 -23.03 -1.92 25.23
C LYS A 124 -24.41 -1.25 25.33
N ALA A 125 -25.14 -1.16 24.21
CA ALA A 125 -26.51 -0.63 24.23
C ALA A 125 -27.41 -1.50 25.13
N LYS A 126 -27.29 -2.82 25.04
CA LYS A 126 -28.03 -3.77 25.91
C LYS A 126 -27.64 -3.62 27.37
N GLU A 127 -26.36 -3.45 27.70
CA GLU A 127 -25.90 -3.19 29.08
C GLU A 127 -26.49 -1.90 29.66
N GLN A 128 -26.82 -0.93 28.80
CA GLN A 128 -27.49 0.33 29.17
C GLN A 128 -29.03 0.18 29.27
N GLY A 129 -29.56 -1.03 29.11
CA GLY A 129 -30.99 -1.32 29.21
C GLY A 129 -31.79 -1.02 27.93
N LEU A 130 -31.11 -0.76 26.80
CA LEU A 130 -31.79 -0.52 25.52
C LEU A 130 -32.26 -1.84 24.87
N THR A 131 -33.37 -1.76 24.18
CA THR A 131 -33.84 -2.84 23.30
C THR A 131 -32.94 -2.99 22.08
N THR A 132 -33.04 -4.11 21.37
CA THR A 132 -32.28 -4.34 20.14
C THR A 132 -32.60 -3.28 19.08
N GLU A 133 -33.87 -2.92 18.92
CA GLU A 133 -34.34 -1.92 17.97
C GLU A 133 -33.73 -0.52 18.28
N GLU A 134 -33.80 -0.09 19.54
CA GLU A 134 -33.17 1.17 19.97
C GLU A 134 -31.66 1.15 19.77
N GLY A 135 -30.99 0.03 20.04
CA GLY A 135 -29.57 -0.14 19.79
C GLY A 135 -29.21 -0.04 18.29
N ILE A 136 -30.05 -0.60 17.41
CA ILE A 136 -29.89 -0.51 15.95
C ILE A 136 -30.09 0.92 15.47
N ASP A 137 -31.09 1.66 15.97
CA ASP A 137 -31.33 3.04 15.56
C ASP A 137 -30.19 3.97 16.01
N LEU A 138 -29.67 3.77 17.21
CA LEU A 138 -28.47 4.48 17.68
C LEU A 138 -27.22 4.09 16.87
N LEU A 139 -27.08 2.83 16.48
CA LEU A 139 -25.96 2.37 15.64
C LEU A 139 -25.93 3.09 14.28
N LYS A 140 -27.08 3.30 13.63
CA LYS A 140 -27.19 4.07 12.38
C LYS A 140 -26.64 5.48 12.50
N LEU A 141 -26.82 6.10 13.67
CA LEU A 141 -26.41 7.49 13.95
C LEU A 141 -25.02 7.61 14.58
N SER A 142 -24.40 6.51 14.97
CA SER A 142 -23.21 6.48 15.82
C SER A 142 -21.94 7.05 15.20
N GLY A 143 -21.88 7.18 13.86
CA GLY A 143 -20.64 7.56 13.16
C GLY A 143 -19.47 6.59 13.39
N ILE A 144 -19.73 5.36 13.83
CA ILE A 144 -18.74 4.31 14.15
C ILE A 144 -17.75 4.06 12.98
N THR A 145 -18.18 4.33 11.77
CA THR A 145 -17.38 4.14 10.54
C THR A 145 -16.40 5.27 10.25
N ASN A 146 -16.61 6.48 10.80
CA ASN A 146 -15.88 7.70 10.40
C ASN A 146 -14.38 7.62 10.71
N TYR A 147 -14.03 7.37 11.97
CA TYR A 147 -12.63 7.25 12.37
C TYR A 147 -11.92 6.11 11.67
N ARG A 148 -12.62 4.98 11.53
CA ARG A 148 -12.08 3.78 10.94
C ARG A 148 -11.85 3.92 9.44
N ALA A 149 -12.77 4.54 8.71
CA ALA A 149 -12.59 4.86 7.29
C ALA A 149 -11.33 5.70 7.05
N ALA A 150 -11.12 6.71 7.88
CA ALA A 150 -9.93 7.55 7.82
C ALA A 150 -8.64 6.77 8.16
N LEU A 151 -8.70 5.82 9.13
CA LEU A 151 -7.59 4.94 9.46
C LEU A 151 -7.21 4.03 8.29
N ILE A 152 -8.19 3.35 7.70
CA ILE A 152 -8.01 2.47 6.55
C ILE A 152 -7.47 3.26 5.36
N ALA A 153 -8.08 4.40 5.03
CA ALA A 153 -7.64 5.24 3.93
C ALA A 153 -6.17 5.65 4.07
N ARG A 154 -5.73 6.07 5.26
CA ARG A 154 -4.32 6.44 5.52
C ARG A 154 -3.38 5.27 5.38
N THR A 155 -3.75 4.12 5.93
CA THR A 155 -2.93 2.90 5.90
C THR A 155 -2.76 2.40 4.46
N GLU A 156 -3.87 2.26 3.73
CA GLU A 156 -3.85 1.76 2.36
C GLU A 156 -3.23 2.76 1.38
N THR A 157 -3.35 4.07 1.62
CA THR A 157 -2.66 5.08 0.81
C THR A 157 -1.13 4.96 0.95
N ALA A 158 -0.61 4.79 2.17
CA ALA A 158 0.83 4.60 2.38
C ALA A 158 1.32 3.30 1.73
N ARG A 159 0.58 2.21 1.90
CA ARG A 159 0.89 0.90 1.28
C ARG A 159 0.91 1.00 -0.25
N ALA A 160 -0.13 1.55 -0.84
CA ALA A 160 -0.25 1.72 -2.29
C ALA A 160 0.90 2.53 -2.89
N ALA A 161 1.28 3.62 -2.23
CA ALA A 161 2.38 4.46 -2.66
C ALA A 161 3.72 3.71 -2.64
N ASN A 162 4.00 2.95 -1.58
CA ASN A 162 5.26 2.22 -1.42
C ASN A 162 5.35 1.01 -2.38
N ILE A 163 4.28 0.24 -2.55
CA ILE A 163 4.24 -0.83 -3.55
C ILE A 163 4.48 -0.26 -4.95
N GLY A 164 3.76 0.79 -5.32
CA GLY A 164 3.91 1.41 -6.65
C GLY A 164 5.31 1.97 -6.89
N SER A 165 5.91 2.62 -5.89
CA SER A 165 7.26 3.13 -6.00
C SER A 165 8.30 2.02 -6.17
N MET A 166 8.14 0.86 -5.51
CA MET A 166 8.99 -0.31 -5.71
C MET A 166 8.86 -0.85 -7.14
N VAL A 167 7.63 -1.01 -7.65
CA VAL A 167 7.38 -1.42 -9.04
C VAL A 167 8.11 -0.50 -10.01
N GLY A 168 8.00 0.81 -9.81
CA GLY A 168 8.65 1.79 -10.68
C GLY A 168 10.19 1.78 -10.58
N ALA A 169 10.75 1.62 -9.40
CA ALA A 169 12.21 1.52 -9.23
C ALA A 169 12.76 0.26 -9.91
N MET A 170 12.08 -0.88 -9.73
CA MET A 170 12.47 -2.16 -10.34
C MET A 170 12.31 -2.18 -11.85
N SER A 171 11.32 -1.45 -12.41
CA SER A 171 11.12 -1.36 -13.87
C SER A 171 12.27 -0.70 -14.61
N THR A 172 13.20 -0.06 -13.89
CA THR A 172 14.42 0.48 -14.51
C THR A 172 15.40 -0.60 -14.93
N GLY A 173 15.26 -1.84 -14.47
CA GLY A 173 16.21 -2.93 -14.71
C GLY A 173 17.57 -2.73 -14.04
N LEU A 174 17.70 -1.75 -13.14
CA LEU A 174 18.92 -1.44 -12.42
C LEU A 174 18.88 -2.04 -11.02
N VAL A 175 20.04 -2.50 -10.53
CA VAL A 175 20.21 -2.82 -9.12
C VAL A 175 20.08 -1.53 -8.33
N THR A 176 19.16 -1.52 -7.37
CA THR A 176 18.90 -0.37 -6.52
C THR A 176 18.94 -0.76 -5.05
N VAL A 177 19.36 0.15 -4.20
CA VAL A 177 19.07 0.13 -2.77
C VAL A 177 17.82 0.96 -2.51
N LYS A 178 17.04 0.54 -1.54
CA LYS A 178 15.89 1.30 -1.05
C LYS A 178 16.20 1.89 0.31
N GLU A 179 15.75 3.13 0.52
CA GLU A 179 15.95 3.90 1.73
C GLU A 179 14.60 4.18 2.40
N TRP A 180 14.51 3.94 3.71
CA TRP A 180 13.34 4.34 4.48
C TRP A 180 13.34 5.84 4.72
N ILE A 181 12.27 6.53 4.33
CA ILE A 181 12.07 7.96 4.56
C ILE A 181 10.93 8.14 5.56
N ALA A 182 11.26 8.54 6.78
CA ALA A 182 10.27 8.81 7.80
C ALA A 182 9.54 10.13 7.55
N ALA A 183 8.28 10.20 7.98
CA ALA A 183 7.45 11.41 7.83
C ALA A 183 7.99 12.64 8.60
N LYS A 184 8.77 12.43 9.68
CA LYS A 184 9.40 13.44 10.53
C LYS A 184 8.46 14.49 11.12
N ASP A 185 7.18 14.15 11.26
CA ASP A 185 6.21 15.00 11.94
C ASP A 185 5.99 14.54 13.40
N ASN A 186 5.16 15.28 14.15
CA ASN A 186 4.86 14.99 15.56
C ASN A 186 4.11 13.67 15.77
N ARG A 187 3.56 13.06 14.72
CA ARG A 187 2.87 11.76 14.72
C ARG A 187 3.78 10.61 14.23
N THR A 188 5.00 10.89 13.81
CA THR A 188 5.98 9.83 13.49
C THR A 188 6.34 9.09 14.76
N ARG A 189 6.18 7.77 14.73
CA ARG A 189 6.47 6.89 15.87
C ARG A 189 7.93 7.00 16.26
N ARG A 190 8.18 7.13 17.56
CA ARG A 190 9.53 7.19 18.14
C ARG A 190 9.53 6.69 19.59
N MET A 191 10.47 5.85 19.93
CA MET A 191 10.71 5.49 21.32
C MET A 191 11.41 6.63 22.07
N PRO A 192 11.20 6.79 23.38
CA PRO A 192 10.35 5.95 24.25
C PRO A 192 8.86 6.33 24.24
N ARG A 193 8.44 7.41 23.53
CA ARG A 193 7.05 7.90 23.50
C ARG A 193 6.09 6.84 23.00
N ASP A 194 6.44 6.16 21.93
CA ASP A 194 5.61 5.16 21.27
C ASP A 194 6.14 3.74 21.54
N ALA A 195 5.33 2.71 21.24
CA ALA A 195 5.76 1.32 21.31
C ALA A 195 6.65 0.92 20.13
N ASN A 196 6.62 1.67 19.06
CA ASN A 196 7.33 1.42 17.79
C ASN A 196 8.23 2.61 17.44
N ASP A 197 9.26 2.40 16.63
CA ASP A 197 10.19 3.45 16.23
C ASP A 197 10.39 3.51 14.71
N HIS A 198 9.68 4.42 14.07
CA HIS A 198 9.85 4.72 12.65
C HIS A 198 10.80 5.89 12.41
N LEU A 199 11.02 6.73 13.41
CA LEU A 199 11.96 7.85 13.27
C LEU A 199 13.40 7.34 13.18
N HIS A 200 13.73 6.29 13.96
CA HIS A 200 15.05 5.63 13.89
C HIS A 200 15.33 4.97 12.54
N MET A 201 14.29 4.61 11.80
CA MET A 201 14.42 4.03 10.46
C MET A 201 14.81 5.05 9.38
N ASP A 202 14.70 6.35 9.65
CA ASP A 202 14.97 7.37 8.64
C ASP A 202 16.41 7.30 8.12
N GLY A 203 16.57 7.19 6.81
CA GLY A 203 17.87 7.06 6.15
C GLY A 203 18.44 5.64 6.14
N VAL A 204 17.78 4.66 6.77
CA VAL A 204 18.23 3.26 6.70
C VAL A 204 18.09 2.75 5.28
N LYS A 205 19.19 2.24 4.73
CA LYS A 205 19.27 1.68 3.37
C LYS A 205 19.45 0.17 3.42
N VAL A 206 18.71 -0.52 2.56
CA VAL A 206 18.84 -1.98 2.35
C VAL A 206 18.77 -2.30 0.85
N ALA A 207 19.24 -3.50 0.45
CA ALA A 207 19.03 -3.99 -0.91
C ALA A 207 17.54 -4.07 -1.24
N MET A 208 17.17 -4.02 -2.53
CA MET A 208 15.78 -3.98 -2.98
C MET A 208 14.96 -5.17 -2.45
N ASP A 209 15.56 -6.35 -2.38
CA ASP A 209 14.97 -7.61 -1.90
C ASP A 209 15.05 -7.80 -0.37
N ALA A 210 15.95 -7.07 0.30
CA ALA A 210 16.13 -7.17 1.75
C ALA A 210 14.98 -6.47 2.51
N LYS A 211 14.71 -6.96 3.72
CA LYS A 211 13.70 -6.36 4.61
C LYS A 211 14.35 -5.40 5.60
N PHE A 212 13.64 -4.33 5.91
CA PHE A 212 13.99 -3.45 7.03
C PHE A 212 13.66 -4.14 8.35
N VAL A 213 14.57 -4.09 9.30
CA VAL A 213 14.37 -4.56 10.66
C VAL A 213 13.81 -3.41 11.50
N VAL A 214 12.51 -3.45 11.78
CA VAL A 214 11.80 -2.40 12.52
C VAL A 214 11.53 -2.84 13.95
N THR A 215 12.21 -2.22 14.90
CA THR A 215 12.13 -2.60 16.33
C THR A 215 10.93 -1.92 17.00
N ALA A 216 10.21 -2.70 17.80
CA ALA A 216 9.22 -2.25 18.75
C ALA A 216 9.62 -2.70 20.18
N LYS A 217 8.93 -2.19 21.22
CA LYS A 217 9.23 -2.55 22.62
C LYS A 217 9.13 -4.04 22.90
N THR A 218 8.23 -4.75 22.24
CA THR A 218 7.91 -6.16 22.55
C THR A 218 8.07 -7.12 21.38
N TYR A 219 8.41 -6.62 20.18
CA TYR A 219 8.59 -7.43 18.97
C TYR A 219 9.51 -6.75 17.96
N ILE A 220 9.92 -7.49 16.95
CA ILE A 220 10.65 -7.00 15.78
C ILE A 220 9.88 -7.41 14.53
N ASP A 221 9.70 -6.48 13.61
CA ASP A 221 9.11 -6.73 12.29
C ASP A 221 10.19 -6.68 11.20
N ASN A 222 10.11 -7.60 10.26
CA ASN A 222 10.90 -7.59 9.04
C ASN A 222 10.01 -7.12 7.88
N MET A 223 10.11 -5.83 7.53
CA MET A 223 9.21 -5.16 6.59
C MET A 223 9.88 -4.93 5.24
N LEU A 224 9.24 -5.34 4.15
CA LEU A 224 9.75 -5.05 2.80
C LEU A 224 9.67 -3.55 2.47
N HIS A 225 8.65 -2.89 2.99
CA HIS A 225 8.40 -1.45 2.80
C HIS A 225 7.54 -0.88 3.94
N PRO A 226 7.48 0.43 4.14
CA PRO A 226 6.51 1.04 5.06
C PRO A 226 5.07 0.65 4.69
N GLY A 227 4.32 0.14 5.67
CA GLY A 227 2.96 -0.36 5.45
C GLY A 227 2.86 -1.78 4.91
N ASP A 228 3.94 -2.58 5.02
CA ASP A 228 3.94 -4.00 4.68
C ASP A 228 2.87 -4.74 5.48
N SER A 229 1.97 -5.46 4.79
CA SER A 229 0.84 -6.15 5.43
C SER A 229 1.24 -7.35 6.29
N THR A 230 2.46 -7.83 6.16
CA THR A 230 2.98 -8.96 6.95
C THR A 230 3.45 -8.56 8.34
N ALA A 231 3.57 -7.25 8.61
CA ALA A 231 4.03 -6.73 9.89
C ALA A 231 2.87 -6.47 10.88
N HIS A 232 3.19 -6.34 12.16
CA HIS A 232 2.22 -6.04 13.20
C HIS A 232 1.49 -4.71 12.91
N ALA A 233 0.21 -4.66 13.25
CA ALA A 233 -0.64 -3.47 13.07
C ALA A 233 -0.03 -2.20 13.69
N GLY A 234 0.74 -2.34 14.79
CA GLY A 234 1.47 -1.26 15.44
C GLY A 234 2.49 -0.57 14.51
N ASN A 235 3.11 -1.28 13.58
CA ASN A 235 4.03 -0.71 12.60
C ASN A 235 3.31 -0.30 11.29
N VAL A 236 2.16 -0.86 11.00
CA VAL A 236 1.45 -0.68 9.72
C VAL A 236 0.43 0.45 9.76
N CYS A 237 -0.50 0.41 10.72
CA CYS A 237 -1.65 1.33 10.76
C CYS A 237 -1.21 2.80 10.90
N ASN A 238 -1.80 3.70 10.09
CA ASN A 238 -1.45 5.13 10.07
C ASN A 238 0.02 5.47 9.71
N CYS A 239 0.80 4.53 9.18
CA CYS A 239 2.14 4.84 8.70
C CYS A 239 2.07 5.88 7.56
N ARG A 240 3.03 6.81 7.55
CA ARG A 240 3.17 7.85 6.52
C ARG A 240 4.59 7.89 5.95
N CYS A 241 5.40 6.90 6.32
CA CYS A 241 6.74 6.75 5.77
C CYS A 241 6.68 6.29 4.32
N THR A 242 7.72 6.59 3.56
CA THR A 242 7.86 6.19 2.17
C THR A 242 9.26 5.67 1.88
N LEU A 243 9.51 5.27 0.64
CA LEU A 243 10.80 4.78 0.17
C LEU A 243 11.46 5.78 -0.78
N GLY A 244 12.78 5.92 -0.65
CA GLY A 244 13.68 6.48 -1.65
C GLY A 244 14.47 5.36 -2.33
N TYR A 245 15.11 5.67 -3.47
CA TYR A 245 15.87 4.69 -4.24
C TYR A 245 17.16 5.29 -4.77
N GLU A 246 18.22 4.49 -4.74
CA GLU A 246 19.53 4.84 -5.29
C GLU A 246 20.06 3.69 -6.14
N ALA A 247 20.47 3.99 -7.39
CA ALA A 247 21.06 2.99 -8.27
C ALA A 247 22.49 2.64 -7.84
N VAL A 248 22.81 1.35 -7.81
CA VAL A 248 24.11 0.84 -7.39
C VAL A 248 25.10 0.92 -8.55
N ARG A 249 26.34 1.30 -8.23
CA ARG A 249 27.48 1.26 -9.17
C ARG A 249 28.48 0.23 -8.71
N GLY A 250 29.05 -0.50 -9.67
CA GLY A 250 30.16 -1.39 -9.44
C GLY A 250 31.47 -0.67 -9.14
N SER A 251 32.49 -1.40 -8.84
CA SER A 251 33.84 -0.88 -8.60
C SER A 251 34.43 -0.16 -9.82
N ASP A 252 33.94 -0.47 -11.02
CA ASP A 252 34.27 0.20 -12.29
C ASP A 252 33.47 1.51 -12.54
N GLY A 253 32.64 1.92 -11.58
CA GLY A 253 31.76 3.09 -11.66
C GLY A 253 30.52 2.91 -12.55
N LYS A 254 30.34 1.76 -13.22
CA LYS A 254 29.19 1.49 -14.08
C LYS A 254 27.96 1.09 -13.26
N LEU A 255 26.79 1.37 -13.80
CA LEU A 255 25.52 0.97 -13.20
C LEU A 255 25.37 -0.55 -13.29
N GLN A 256 24.99 -1.17 -12.16
CA GLN A 256 24.68 -2.59 -12.12
C GLN A 256 23.26 -2.85 -12.64
N LYS A 257 23.11 -3.90 -13.44
CA LYS A 257 21.80 -4.34 -13.97
C LYS A 257 21.26 -5.52 -13.19
N ILE A 258 19.93 -5.60 -13.04
CA ILE A 258 19.26 -6.71 -12.33
C ILE A 258 19.51 -8.05 -13.02
N ALA A 259 19.67 -8.08 -14.36
CA ALA A 259 19.98 -9.31 -15.09
C ALA A 259 21.29 -9.98 -14.61
N ASP A 260 22.23 -9.16 -14.12
CA ASP A 260 23.53 -9.64 -13.58
C ASP A 260 23.43 -10.04 -12.09
N ASN A 261 22.38 -9.59 -11.41
CA ASN A 261 22.11 -9.84 -10.00
C ASN A 261 20.59 -9.78 -9.73
N PRO A 262 19.85 -10.85 -10.07
CA PRO A 262 18.39 -10.86 -9.92
C PRO A 262 17.99 -10.74 -8.45
N PRO A 263 16.95 -9.97 -8.12
CA PRO A 263 16.44 -9.84 -6.76
C PRO A 263 15.84 -11.17 -6.28
N LEU A 264 16.05 -11.48 -5.00
CA LEU A 264 15.51 -12.64 -4.33
C LEU A 264 14.31 -12.26 -3.46
N GLY A 265 13.55 -13.23 -2.98
CA GLY A 265 12.45 -13.02 -2.04
C GLY A 265 11.25 -12.26 -2.62
N ASP A 266 10.59 -11.48 -1.76
CA ASP A 266 9.33 -10.79 -2.10
C ASP A 266 9.46 -9.74 -3.21
N ALA A 267 10.61 -9.08 -3.32
CA ALA A 267 10.88 -8.17 -4.42
C ALA A 267 11.08 -8.92 -5.75
N GLY A 268 11.56 -10.17 -5.69
CA GLY A 268 11.68 -11.04 -6.86
C GLY A 268 10.32 -11.29 -7.53
N VAL A 269 9.24 -11.40 -6.76
CA VAL A 269 7.88 -11.53 -7.32
C VAL A 269 7.52 -10.34 -8.20
N ILE A 270 7.82 -9.13 -7.75
CA ILE A 270 7.58 -7.92 -8.55
C ILE A 270 8.44 -7.93 -9.81
N TRP A 271 9.71 -8.33 -9.69
CA TRP A 271 10.63 -8.41 -10.82
C TRP A 271 10.19 -9.48 -11.83
N GLU A 272 9.84 -10.67 -11.36
CA GLU A 272 9.33 -11.74 -12.21
C GLU A 272 8.06 -11.32 -12.97
N LEU A 273 7.13 -10.64 -12.28
CA LEU A 273 5.93 -10.08 -12.89
C LEU A 273 6.28 -9.03 -13.97
N LEU A 274 7.26 -8.17 -13.72
CA LEU A 274 7.69 -7.15 -14.67
C LEU A 274 8.39 -7.77 -15.89
N THR A 275 9.22 -8.80 -15.70
CA THR A 275 9.97 -9.46 -16.80
C THR A 275 9.10 -10.37 -17.64
N ASN A 276 8.19 -11.13 -17.03
CA ASN A 276 7.26 -12.00 -17.74
C ASN A 276 6.27 -11.20 -18.61
N LEU A 277 5.86 -10.02 -18.12
CA LEU A 277 5.00 -9.12 -18.88
C LEU A 277 5.72 -8.43 -20.03
N ALA A 278 6.95 -7.96 -19.82
CA ALA A 278 7.74 -7.36 -20.89
C ALA A 278 7.97 -8.33 -22.08
N GLY A 279 7.99 -9.65 -21.82
CA GLY A 279 8.13 -10.66 -22.88
C GLY A 279 6.81 -11.04 -23.58
N TYR A 280 5.68 -10.98 -22.88
CA TYR A 280 4.39 -11.51 -23.37
C TYR A 280 3.46 -10.44 -23.97
N GLU A 281 3.40 -9.26 -23.38
CA GLU A 281 2.42 -8.22 -23.77
C GLU A 281 2.94 -7.22 -24.79
N ILE A 282 4.26 -7.06 -24.94
CA ILE A 282 4.82 -6.23 -26.01
C ILE A 282 4.47 -6.85 -27.36
N GLY A 283 4.48 -8.18 -27.46
CA GLY A 283 4.03 -8.90 -28.66
C GLY A 283 2.53 -8.75 -28.92
N GLN A 284 1.71 -8.83 -27.91
CA GLN A 284 0.25 -8.78 -28.04
C GLN A 284 -0.28 -7.35 -28.22
N LEU A 285 0.22 -6.37 -27.43
CA LEU A 285 -0.15 -4.96 -27.57
C LEU A 285 0.31 -4.35 -28.90
N LEU A 286 1.46 -4.82 -29.45
CA LEU A 286 1.88 -4.45 -30.80
C LEU A 286 1.02 -5.13 -31.87
N ALA A 287 0.55 -6.36 -31.66
CA ALA A 287 -0.35 -7.06 -32.58
C ALA A 287 -1.75 -6.40 -32.60
N ASP A 288 -2.28 -6.01 -31.43
CA ASP A 288 -3.58 -5.33 -31.30
C ASP A 288 -3.55 -3.87 -31.76
N ALA A 289 -2.39 -3.21 -31.72
CA ALA A 289 -2.22 -1.85 -32.24
C ALA A 289 -1.94 -1.78 -33.75
N LEU A 290 -1.64 -2.91 -34.38
CA LEU A 290 -1.37 -3.04 -35.82
C LEU A 290 -2.48 -3.76 -36.58
N SER A 291 -3.52 -4.24 -35.88
CA SER A 291 -4.77 -4.79 -36.45
C SER A 291 -5.88 -3.76 -36.42
#